data_3854e8a86582cf1f457d9da34acc8622
#
_entry.id   3854e8a86582cf1f457d9da34acc8622
#
_cell.length_a   1.000
_cell.length_b   1.000
_cell.length_c   1.000
_cell.angle_alpha   90.00
_cell.angle_beta   90.00
_cell.angle_gamma   90.00
#
_symmetry.space_group_name_H-M   'P 1'
#
loop_
_entity.id
_entity.type
_entity.pdbx_description
1 polymer ?
#
loop_
_entity_poly.entity_id
_entity_poly.type
_entity_poly.pdbx_seq_one_letter_code
_entity_poly.pdbx_strand_id
1 'polypeptide(L)'
;YKGDWMESTLNVHPDAEIRRVQQLNGGAGLNIELFEYASPDQRRQMPRNTDWGGHHIAIYVDDIDAAVAHLKANGVRVMKGGVAGPEIASGPEAGARSCYFLTPWDFQMELISYPRGKAYEKDYETRLWDPRNPGN
;
A
#
# COMPACT_ATOMS: atom_id res chain seq x y z
N TYR A 1 24.49 6.20 3.37
CA TYR A 1 24.70 7.32 2.42
C TYR A 1 24.37 8.64 3.12
N LYS A 2 25.16 9.67 2.89
CA LYS A 2 24.98 11.04 3.38
C LYS A 2 25.69 12.04 2.47
N GLY A 3 25.38 13.32 2.61
CA GLY A 3 26.05 14.42 1.90
C GLY A 3 25.07 15.35 1.20
N ASP A 4 25.57 16.52 0.82
CA ASP A 4 24.78 17.65 0.31
C ASP A 4 23.92 17.33 -0.93
N TRP A 5 24.36 16.36 -1.75
CA TRP A 5 23.61 15.90 -2.92
C TRP A 5 22.23 15.30 -2.55
N MET A 6 22.08 14.78 -1.34
CA MET A 6 20.84 14.12 -0.90
C MET A 6 19.70 15.14 -0.75
N GLU A 7 19.97 16.34 -0.25
CA GLU A 7 18.97 17.41 -0.17
C GLU A 7 18.41 17.74 -1.55
N SER A 8 19.29 18.02 -2.50
CA SER A 8 18.90 18.46 -3.84
C SER A 8 18.28 17.35 -4.69
N THR A 9 18.67 16.08 -4.46
CA THR A 9 18.24 14.94 -5.27
C THR A 9 17.06 14.20 -4.67
N LEU A 10 17.03 14.04 -3.34
CA LEU A 10 16.05 13.22 -2.63
C LEU A 10 15.05 14.04 -1.81
N ASN A 11 15.19 15.37 -1.79
CA ASN A 11 14.33 16.27 -1.00
C ASN A 11 14.29 15.85 0.49
N VAL A 12 15.45 15.60 1.06
CA VAL A 12 15.63 15.24 2.47
C VAL A 12 16.39 16.34 3.21
N HIS A 13 16.38 16.32 4.54
CA HIS A 13 17.20 17.27 5.32
C HIS A 13 18.68 17.14 4.94
N PRO A 14 19.47 18.24 4.84
CA PRO A 14 20.89 18.18 4.43
C PRO A 14 21.74 17.25 5.31
N ASP A 15 21.42 17.14 6.60
CA ASP A 15 22.12 16.24 7.53
C ASP A 15 21.46 14.85 7.62
N ALA A 16 20.54 14.51 6.72
CA ALA A 16 19.93 13.19 6.70
C ALA A 16 20.96 12.12 6.30
N GLU A 17 20.77 10.94 6.85
CA GLU A 17 21.56 9.76 6.53
C GLU A 17 20.65 8.60 6.13
N ILE A 18 20.91 7.97 4.99
CA ILE A 18 20.31 6.67 4.65
C ILE A 18 21.12 5.57 5.35
N ARG A 19 20.51 4.92 6.33
CA ARG A 19 21.11 3.83 7.10
C ARG A 19 20.93 2.49 6.44
N ARG A 20 19.79 2.30 5.78
CA ARG A 20 19.46 1.04 5.12
C ARG A 20 18.60 1.31 3.89
N VAL A 21 18.85 0.54 2.84
CA VAL A 21 17.98 0.41 1.65
C VAL A 21 17.61 -1.05 1.49
N GLN A 22 16.36 -1.32 1.20
CA GLN A 22 15.87 -2.65 0.91
C GLN A 22 14.90 -2.60 -0.25
N GLN A 23 15.13 -3.44 -1.25
CA GLN A 23 14.21 -3.61 -2.37
C GLN A 23 13.40 -4.88 -2.16
N LEU A 24 12.09 -4.77 -2.35
CA LEU A 24 11.14 -5.86 -2.29
C LEU A 24 10.54 -6.08 -3.67
N ASN A 25 10.49 -7.33 -4.10
CA ASN A 25 9.75 -7.71 -5.29
C ASN A 25 8.28 -7.91 -4.90
N GLY A 26 7.41 -7.04 -5.38
CA GLY A 26 5.95 -7.10 -5.16
C GLY A 26 5.22 -8.03 -6.16
N GLY A 27 5.96 -8.72 -7.04
CA GLY A 27 5.38 -9.50 -8.13
C GLY A 27 4.91 -8.61 -9.29
N ALA A 28 4.60 -9.23 -10.41
CA ALA A 28 3.91 -8.59 -11.55
C ALA A 28 4.50 -7.25 -12.02
N GLY A 29 5.83 -7.10 -11.94
CA GLY A 29 6.55 -5.90 -12.38
C GLY A 29 6.59 -4.76 -11.37
N LEU A 30 5.99 -4.90 -10.18
CA LEU A 30 6.08 -3.94 -9.11
C LEU A 30 7.29 -4.23 -8.21
N ASN A 31 8.11 -3.22 -7.97
CA ASN A 31 9.13 -3.24 -6.92
C ASN A 31 8.84 -2.14 -5.90
N ILE A 32 9.13 -2.40 -4.64
CA ILE A 32 9.02 -1.43 -3.55
C ILE A 32 10.41 -1.22 -2.99
N GLU A 33 10.86 0.03 -2.96
CA GLU A 33 12.12 0.41 -2.34
C GLU A 33 11.84 1.04 -0.98
N LEU A 34 12.42 0.45 0.06
CA LEU A 34 12.31 0.93 1.43
C LEU A 34 13.62 1.57 1.87
N PHE A 35 13.52 2.76 2.43
CA PHE A 35 14.65 3.49 3.01
C PHE A 35 14.46 3.64 4.52
N GLU A 36 15.51 3.39 5.27
CA GLU A 36 15.63 3.79 6.66
C GLU A 36 16.48 5.05 6.75
N TYR A 37 15.84 6.16 7.08
CA TYR A 37 16.50 7.44 7.26
C TYR A 37 16.73 7.75 8.75
N ALA A 38 17.84 8.42 9.04
CA ALA A 38 17.99 9.23 10.24
C ALA A 38 18.06 10.70 9.82
N SER A 39 17.30 11.56 10.50
CA SER A 39 17.32 13.01 10.27
C SER A 39 17.10 13.74 11.58
N PRO A 40 17.74 14.91 11.79
CA PRO A 40 17.59 15.70 13.03
C PRO A 40 16.15 16.13 13.30
N ASP A 41 15.36 16.40 12.25
CA ASP A 41 13.99 16.90 12.31
C ASP A 41 12.94 15.86 11.90
N GLN A 42 13.29 14.58 11.93
CA GLN A 42 12.43 13.50 11.46
C GLN A 42 11.07 13.50 12.14
N ARG A 43 10.01 13.71 11.36
CA ARG A 43 8.64 13.50 11.81
C ARG A 43 8.31 12.02 11.83
N ARG A 44 7.83 11.51 12.97
CA ARG A 44 7.52 10.09 13.16
C ARG A 44 6.03 9.78 13.16
N GLN A 45 5.20 10.77 12.88
CA GLN A 45 3.76 10.58 12.75
C GLN A 45 3.39 10.47 11.28
N MET A 46 2.86 9.32 10.89
CA MET A 46 2.29 9.14 9.56
C MET A 46 0.98 9.92 9.43
N PRO A 47 0.73 10.58 8.28
CA PRO A 47 -0.55 11.20 8.02
C PRO A 47 -1.65 10.13 7.90
N ARG A 48 -2.85 10.46 8.35
CA ARG A 48 -4.05 9.67 8.03
C ARG A 48 -4.41 9.87 6.57
N ASN A 49 -5.20 9.00 5.98
CA ASN A 49 -5.68 9.18 4.60
C ASN A 49 -6.39 10.52 4.34
N THR A 50 -6.93 11.14 5.38
CA THR A 50 -7.62 12.44 5.31
C THR A 50 -6.72 13.64 5.49
N ASP A 51 -5.48 13.44 5.88
CA ASP A 51 -4.53 14.53 6.14
C ASP A 51 -3.82 14.94 4.84
N TRP A 52 -3.24 16.13 4.82
CA TRP A 52 -2.42 16.56 3.68
C TRP A 52 -1.21 15.62 3.49
N GLY A 53 -1.08 15.06 2.28
CA GLY A 53 -0.10 14.01 1.99
C GLY A 53 -0.55 12.61 2.40
N GLY A 54 -1.78 12.45 2.91
CA GLY A 54 -2.34 11.13 3.22
C GLY A 54 -2.53 10.29 1.96
N HIS A 55 -2.08 9.05 2.02
CA HIS A 55 -2.21 8.08 0.93
C HIS A 55 -2.05 6.65 1.46
N HIS A 56 -2.38 5.67 0.64
CA HIS A 56 -2.13 4.26 0.91
C HIS A 56 -1.75 3.52 -0.38
N ILE A 57 -1.24 2.33 -0.23
CA ILE A 57 -0.96 1.42 -1.34
C ILE A 57 -1.87 0.20 -1.20
N ALA A 58 -2.58 -0.13 -2.29
CA ALA A 58 -3.40 -1.32 -2.36
C ALA A 58 -2.65 -2.48 -3.05
N ILE A 59 -2.72 -3.66 -2.44
CA ILE A 59 -2.18 -4.90 -2.96
C ILE A 59 -3.35 -5.81 -3.33
N TYR A 60 -3.41 -6.22 -4.59
CA TYR A 60 -4.39 -7.20 -5.04
C TYR A 60 -4.07 -8.59 -4.48
N VAL A 61 -5.10 -9.28 -4.02
CA VAL A 61 -5.05 -10.67 -3.58
C VAL A 61 -6.28 -11.45 -4.09
N ASP A 62 -6.10 -12.69 -4.47
CA ASP A 62 -7.19 -13.55 -4.93
C ASP A 62 -8.12 -13.96 -3.78
N ASP A 63 -7.54 -14.34 -2.64
CA ASP A 63 -8.26 -14.73 -1.42
C ASP A 63 -7.94 -13.75 -0.29
N ILE A 64 -8.84 -12.80 -0.07
CA ILE A 64 -8.65 -11.75 0.94
C ILE A 64 -8.74 -12.30 2.37
N ASP A 65 -9.52 -13.33 2.61
CA ASP A 65 -9.66 -13.91 3.94
C ASP A 65 -8.39 -14.68 4.34
N ALA A 66 -7.82 -15.44 3.42
CA ALA A 66 -6.52 -16.08 3.61
C ALA A 66 -5.38 -15.04 3.80
N ALA A 67 -5.38 -13.96 3.01
CA ALA A 67 -4.39 -12.89 3.14
C ALA A 67 -4.49 -12.18 4.49
N VAL A 68 -5.69 -11.87 4.97
CA VAL A 68 -5.92 -11.28 6.30
C VAL A 68 -5.45 -12.24 7.41
N ALA A 69 -5.75 -13.53 7.28
CA ALA A 69 -5.28 -14.53 8.24
C ALA A 69 -3.74 -14.58 8.29
N HIS A 70 -3.07 -14.50 7.13
CA HIS A 70 -1.61 -14.45 7.03
C HIS A 70 -1.04 -13.21 7.72
N LEU A 71 -1.61 -12.02 7.48
CA LEU A 71 -1.18 -10.78 8.16
C LEU A 71 -1.27 -10.92 9.68
N LYS A 72 -2.38 -11.45 10.19
CA LYS A 72 -2.59 -11.65 11.63
C LYS A 72 -1.62 -12.65 12.22
N ALA A 73 -1.38 -13.77 11.55
CA ALA A 73 -0.43 -14.79 11.99
C ALA A 73 1.01 -14.25 12.09
N ASN A 74 1.33 -13.20 11.31
CA ASN A 74 2.62 -12.51 11.34
C ASN A 74 2.61 -11.24 12.22
N GLY A 75 1.62 -11.04 13.06
CA GLY A 75 1.56 -9.94 14.02
C GLY A 75 1.30 -8.56 13.40
N VAL A 76 0.84 -8.51 12.15
CA VAL A 76 0.51 -7.27 11.48
C VAL A 76 -0.78 -6.68 12.05
N ARG A 77 -0.78 -5.37 12.30
CA ARG A 77 -1.95 -4.65 12.81
C ARG A 77 -2.98 -4.43 11.71
N VAL A 78 -3.98 -5.29 11.66
CA VAL A 78 -5.11 -5.19 10.74
C VAL A 78 -6.18 -4.28 11.36
N MET A 79 -6.68 -3.32 10.57
CA MET A 79 -7.70 -2.36 11.00
C MET A 79 -9.09 -3.00 11.08
N LYS A 80 -10.05 -2.32 11.71
CA LYS A 80 -11.47 -2.73 11.81
C LYS A 80 -11.66 -4.18 12.29
N GLY A 81 -11.00 -4.52 13.42
CA GLY A 81 -11.20 -5.83 14.05
C GLY A 81 -10.55 -7.01 13.34
N GLY A 82 -9.70 -6.75 12.33
CA GLY A 82 -8.91 -7.80 11.68
C GLY A 82 -9.71 -8.76 10.83
N VAL A 83 -10.74 -8.27 10.16
CA VAL A 83 -11.53 -9.02 9.18
C VAL A 83 -11.62 -8.23 7.88
N ALA A 84 -11.70 -8.93 6.76
CA ALA A 84 -12.01 -8.30 5.49
C ALA A 84 -13.43 -7.70 5.53
N GLY A 85 -13.59 -6.54 4.91
CA GLY A 85 -14.91 -5.93 4.75
C GLY A 85 -15.86 -6.81 3.93
N PRO A 86 -17.19 -6.56 4.03
CA PRO A 86 -18.15 -7.12 3.09
C PRO A 86 -17.88 -6.59 1.68
N GLU A 87 -18.50 -7.20 0.68
CA GLU A 87 -18.46 -6.64 -0.66
C GLU A 87 -19.07 -5.24 -0.71
N ILE A 88 -18.42 -4.35 -1.46
CA ILE A 88 -18.94 -3.00 -1.70
C ILE A 88 -20.24 -3.13 -2.49
N ALA A 89 -21.31 -2.51 -1.98
CA ALA A 89 -22.66 -2.74 -2.48
C ALA A 89 -22.93 -2.06 -3.83
N SER A 90 -22.30 -0.90 -4.12
CA SER A 90 -22.59 -0.09 -5.30
C SER A 90 -21.42 0.81 -5.69
N GLY A 91 -21.54 1.43 -6.86
CA GLY A 91 -20.52 2.32 -7.41
C GLY A 91 -19.47 1.58 -8.24
N PRO A 92 -18.41 2.29 -8.67
CA PRO A 92 -17.38 1.72 -9.55
C PRO A 92 -16.66 0.49 -8.96
N GLU A 93 -16.62 0.39 -7.64
CA GLU A 93 -15.96 -0.70 -6.90
C GLU A 93 -16.94 -1.77 -6.40
N ALA A 94 -18.20 -1.76 -6.87
CA ALA A 94 -19.19 -2.75 -6.45
C ALA A 94 -18.69 -4.18 -6.64
N GLY A 95 -18.86 -5.01 -5.61
CA GLY A 95 -18.36 -6.39 -5.57
C GLY A 95 -16.91 -6.54 -5.11
N ALA A 96 -16.14 -5.46 -4.99
CA ALA A 96 -14.82 -5.52 -4.37
C ALA A 96 -14.91 -5.76 -2.86
N ARG A 97 -13.89 -6.41 -2.31
CA ARG A 97 -13.67 -6.54 -0.86
C ARG A 97 -12.32 -5.95 -0.51
N SER A 98 -12.24 -5.25 0.60
CA SER A 98 -10.98 -4.66 1.03
C SER A 98 -10.75 -4.80 2.54
N CYS A 99 -9.49 -4.66 2.93
CA CYS A 99 -9.06 -4.65 4.30
C CYS A 99 -7.81 -3.78 4.46
N TYR A 100 -7.85 -2.83 5.38
CA TYR A 100 -6.70 -1.98 5.67
C TYR A 100 -5.85 -2.57 6.80
N PHE A 101 -4.54 -2.36 6.68
CA PHE A 101 -3.57 -2.73 7.71
C PHE A 101 -2.46 -1.68 7.80
N LEU A 102 -1.67 -1.74 8.85
CA LEU A 102 -0.61 -0.77 9.10
C LEU A 102 0.76 -1.46 9.12
N THR A 103 1.72 -0.84 8.46
CA THR A 103 3.13 -1.22 8.60
C THR A 103 3.64 -0.94 10.02
N PRO A 104 4.83 -1.43 10.41
CA PRO A 104 5.43 -1.14 11.71
C PRO A 104 5.65 0.35 12.01
N TRP A 105 5.68 1.19 10.97
CA TRP A 105 5.80 2.66 11.07
C TRP A 105 4.50 3.39 10.76
N ASP A 106 3.36 2.72 10.92
CA ASP A 106 1.99 3.25 10.78
C ASP A 106 1.57 3.67 9.36
N PHE A 107 2.36 3.33 8.32
CA PHE A 107 1.92 3.57 6.95
C PHE A 107 0.73 2.66 6.61
N GLN A 108 -0.33 3.26 6.05
CA GLN A 108 -1.54 2.52 5.72
C GLN A 108 -1.39 1.76 4.41
N MET A 109 -1.71 0.49 4.46
CA MET A 109 -1.78 -0.42 3.32
C MET A 109 -3.18 -0.98 3.18
N GLU A 110 -3.52 -1.42 1.99
CA GLU A 110 -4.80 -2.07 1.69
C GLU A 110 -4.56 -3.43 1.05
N LEU A 111 -5.36 -4.43 1.42
CA LEU A 111 -5.62 -5.61 0.62
C LEU A 111 -6.91 -5.39 -0.14
N ILE A 112 -6.94 -5.72 -1.42
CA ILE A 112 -8.14 -5.62 -2.25
C ILE A 112 -8.30 -6.88 -3.10
N SER A 113 -9.55 -7.34 -3.23
CA SER A 113 -9.93 -8.44 -4.11
C SER A 113 -11.18 -8.10 -4.91
N TYR A 114 -11.32 -8.71 -6.07
CA TYR A 114 -12.46 -8.53 -6.97
C TYR A 114 -13.09 -9.90 -7.28
N PRO A 115 -13.80 -10.52 -6.32
CA PRO A 115 -14.33 -11.88 -6.48
C PRO A 115 -15.31 -12.02 -7.65
N ARG A 116 -15.97 -10.95 -8.06
CA ARG A 116 -16.92 -10.90 -9.18
C ARG A 116 -16.47 -9.98 -10.33
N GLY A 117 -15.19 -9.69 -10.43
CA GLY A 117 -14.64 -8.73 -11.39
C GLY A 117 -14.77 -7.28 -10.92
N LYS A 118 -14.41 -6.36 -11.79
CA LYS A 118 -14.37 -4.91 -11.51
C LYS A 118 -15.60 -4.25 -12.14
N ALA A 119 -16.53 -3.78 -11.31
CA ALA A 119 -17.82 -3.26 -11.76
C ALA A 119 -17.71 -2.08 -12.73
N TYR A 120 -16.70 -1.21 -12.53
CA TYR A 120 -16.47 -0.04 -13.39
C TYR A 120 -16.22 -0.39 -14.87
N GLU A 121 -15.79 -1.62 -15.17
CA GLU A 121 -15.49 -2.08 -16.54
C GLU A 121 -16.71 -2.13 -17.45
N LYS A 122 -17.91 -2.00 -16.88
CA LYS A 122 -19.15 -1.90 -17.64
C LYS A 122 -19.34 -0.51 -18.26
N ASP A 123 -18.80 0.51 -17.59
CA ASP A 123 -19.06 1.92 -17.90
C ASP A 123 -17.84 2.63 -18.50
N TYR A 124 -16.64 2.03 -18.40
CA TYR A 124 -15.39 2.63 -18.83
C TYR A 124 -14.57 1.67 -19.70
N GLU A 125 -13.91 2.20 -20.72
CA GLU A 125 -13.00 1.44 -21.58
C GLU A 125 -11.62 1.23 -20.94
N THR A 126 -11.16 2.20 -20.15
CA THR A 126 -9.89 2.11 -19.45
C THR A 126 -9.90 0.96 -18.45
N ARG A 127 -8.89 0.11 -18.51
CA ARG A 127 -8.72 -1.04 -17.62
C ARG A 127 -7.58 -0.80 -16.63
N LEU A 128 -7.83 -1.09 -15.36
CA LEU A 128 -6.76 -1.20 -14.38
C LEU A 128 -5.98 -2.48 -14.66
N TRP A 129 -4.67 -2.41 -14.46
CA TRP A 129 -3.84 -3.59 -14.57
C TRP A 129 -4.36 -4.73 -13.67
N ASP A 130 -4.33 -5.94 -14.18
CA ASP A 130 -4.82 -7.13 -13.45
C ASP A 130 -3.80 -8.26 -13.59
N PRO A 131 -3.28 -8.81 -12.48
CA PRO A 131 -2.29 -9.89 -12.54
C PRO A 131 -2.81 -11.16 -13.21
N ARG A 132 -4.13 -11.35 -13.24
CA ARG A 132 -4.80 -12.48 -13.91
C ARG A 132 -4.88 -12.27 -15.42
N ASN A 133 -4.71 -11.04 -15.87
CA ASN A 133 -4.75 -10.64 -17.28
C ASN A 133 -3.72 -9.53 -17.56
N PRO A 134 -2.42 -9.83 -17.51
CA PRO A 134 -1.36 -8.85 -17.54
C PRO A 134 -1.16 -8.16 -18.90
N GLY A 135 -1.87 -8.60 -19.93
CA GLY A 135 -1.85 -8.02 -21.27
C GLY A 135 -2.88 -6.92 -21.54
N ASN A 136 -3.68 -6.56 -20.54
CA ASN A 136 -4.66 -5.47 -20.63
C ASN A 136 -4.05 -4.14 -20.18
#